data_bb7ee30d37b6cfc9ff7fa4c997a156c7
#
_entry.id   bb7ee30d37b6cfc9ff7fa4c997a156c7
#
_cell.length_a   1.000
_cell.length_b   1.000
_cell.length_c   1.000
_cell.angle_alpha   90.00
_cell.angle_beta   90.00
_cell.angle_gamma   90.00
#
_symmetry.space_group_name_H-M   'P 1'
#
loop_
_entity.id
_entity.type
_entity.pdbx_description
1 polymer ?
#
loop_
_entity_poly.entity_id
_entity_poly.type
_entity_poly.pdbx_seq_one_letter_code
_entity_poly.pdbx_strand_id
1 'polypeptide(L)'
;MNKIASSLEGHQVQLMKDIVMLDKLYETNLAYHKELSMYILAGKKRLKRERETTLEELKAKAQRSGLPEDAQAANDFAQQCDSFEKKLHDLELTRMVSVQMSPQIRLVQNNDRLMAEKIQSTIVNTIPLWKSQMVLALGVAHSAAVSYTHLRAHE
;
A
#
# COMPACT_ATOMS: atom_id res chain seq x y z
N MET A 1 0.78 -34.02 -6.77
CA MET A 1 0.68 -33.52 -5.40
C MET A 1 1.93 -32.78 -4.92
N ASN A 2 3.13 -33.32 -5.11
CA ASN A 2 4.37 -32.63 -4.70
C ASN A 2 4.58 -31.30 -5.43
N LYS A 3 4.16 -31.20 -6.69
CA LYS A 3 4.19 -29.92 -7.45
C LYS A 3 3.23 -28.89 -6.88
N ILE A 4 2.05 -29.31 -6.41
CA ILE A 4 1.06 -28.43 -5.79
C ILE A 4 1.61 -27.89 -4.46
N ALA A 5 2.14 -28.77 -3.62
CA ALA A 5 2.75 -28.36 -2.36
C ALA A 5 3.92 -27.39 -2.57
N SER A 6 4.81 -27.67 -3.51
CA SER A 6 5.92 -26.80 -3.85
C SER A 6 5.45 -25.43 -4.39
N SER A 7 4.42 -25.41 -5.23
CA SER A 7 3.82 -24.17 -5.73
C SER A 7 3.20 -23.34 -4.60
N LEU A 8 2.48 -23.98 -3.68
CA LEU A 8 1.88 -23.32 -2.52
C LEU A 8 2.95 -22.76 -1.56
N GLU A 9 4.03 -23.50 -1.34
CA GLU A 9 5.19 -23.01 -0.56
C GLU A 9 5.81 -21.77 -1.19
N GLY A 10 5.95 -21.74 -2.52
CA GLY A 10 6.41 -20.57 -3.26
C GLY A 10 5.50 -19.36 -3.09
N HIS A 11 4.19 -19.55 -3.15
CA HIS A 11 3.21 -18.49 -2.89
C HIS A 11 3.26 -18.01 -1.44
N GLN A 12 3.42 -18.92 -0.48
CA GLN A 12 3.56 -18.57 0.93
C GLN A 12 4.79 -17.68 1.17
N VAL A 13 5.93 -18.04 0.59
CA VAL A 13 7.16 -17.23 0.68
C VAL A 13 6.94 -15.83 0.08
N GLN A 14 6.26 -15.74 -1.06
CA GLN A 14 5.95 -14.44 -1.68
C GLN A 14 5.04 -13.60 -0.80
N LEU A 15 4.00 -14.18 -0.20
CA LEU A 15 3.12 -13.49 0.74
C LEU A 15 3.87 -12.97 1.97
N MET A 16 4.82 -13.75 2.51
CA MET A 16 5.65 -13.32 3.64
C MET A 16 6.54 -12.13 3.26
N LYS A 17 7.10 -12.13 2.05
CA LYS A 17 7.87 -10.98 1.53
C LYS A 17 6.98 -9.74 1.36
N ASP A 18 5.78 -9.91 0.86
CA ASP A 18 4.80 -8.83 0.70
C ASP A 18 4.41 -8.22 2.04
N ILE A 19 4.21 -9.04 3.06
CA ILE A 19 3.90 -8.59 4.42
C ILE A 19 5.03 -7.71 4.98
N VAL A 20 6.29 -8.10 4.80
CA VAL A 20 7.45 -7.32 5.22
C VAL A 20 7.55 -6.00 4.44
N MET A 21 7.30 -6.05 3.13
CA MET A 21 7.29 -4.85 2.27
C MET A 21 6.19 -3.88 2.69
N LEU A 22 5.00 -4.39 3.03
CA LEU A 22 3.87 -3.58 3.50
C LEU A 22 4.13 -2.93 4.86
N ASP A 23 4.86 -3.59 5.76
CA ASP A 23 5.32 -2.97 7.01
C ASP A 23 6.21 -1.76 6.72
N LYS A 24 7.16 -1.91 5.80
CA LYS A 24 8.06 -0.83 5.40
C LYS A 24 7.30 0.30 4.72
N LEU A 25 6.33 -0.03 3.88
CA LEU A 25 5.46 0.96 3.22
C LEU A 25 4.63 1.73 4.25
N TYR A 26 4.08 1.05 5.25
CA TYR A 26 3.34 1.67 6.34
C TYR A 26 4.20 2.68 7.11
N GLU A 27 5.41 2.30 7.51
CA GLU A 27 6.35 3.18 8.22
C GLU A 27 6.76 4.37 7.36
N THR A 28 7.07 4.14 6.08
CA THR A 28 7.42 5.21 5.12
C THR A 28 6.26 6.18 4.94
N ASN A 29 5.03 5.67 4.86
CA ASN A 29 3.83 6.50 4.74
C ASN A 29 3.60 7.37 5.99
N LEU A 30 3.83 6.83 7.18
CA LEU A 30 3.75 7.61 8.43
C LEU A 30 4.81 8.73 8.46
N ALA A 31 6.04 8.45 8.07
CA ALA A 31 7.12 9.42 8.00
C ALA A 31 6.80 10.52 6.97
N TYR A 32 6.29 10.13 5.80
CA TYR A 32 5.87 11.06 4.75
C TYR A 32 4.72 11.97 5.20
N HIS A 33 3.72 11.40 5.87
CA HIS A 33 2.62 12.19 6.44
C HIS A 33 3.11 13.24 7.44
N LYS A 34 4.04 12.87 8.30
CA LYS A 34 4.64 13.76 9.28
C LYS A 34 5.43 14.90 8.61
N GLU A 35 6.21 14.57 7.60
CA GLU A 35 6.97 15.53 6.80
C GLU A 35 6.06 16.50 6.06
N LEU A 36 5.02 16.01 5.40
CA LEU A 36 4.00 16.84 4.75
C LEU A 36 3.34 17.81 5.74
N SER A 37 2.99 17.35 6.93
CA SER A 37 2.38 18.19 7.98
C SER A 37 3.30 19.32 8.38
N MET A 38 4.59 19.06 8.51
CA MET A 38 5.60 20.08 8.82
C MET A 38 5.74 21.11 7.68
N TYR A 39 5.80 20.65 6.43
CA TYR A 39 5.88 21.51 5.25
C TYR A 39 4.67 22.43 5.12
N ILE A 40 3.48 21.88 5.31
CA ILE A 40 2.23 22.65 5.23
C ILE A 40 2.20 23.72 6.33
N LEU A 41 2.55 23.37 7.54
CA LEU A 41 2.58 24.31 8.67
C LEU A 41 3.58 25.44 8.42
N ALA A 42 4.80 25.11 8.04
CA ALA A 42 5.85 26.08 7.73
C ALA A 42 5.45 26.97 6.55
N GLY A 43 4.87 26.36 5.50
CA GLY A 43 4.41 27.07 4.31
C GLY A 43 3.28 28.05 4.62
N LYS A 44 2.31 27.67 5.43
CA LYS A 44 1.22 28.58 5.86
C LYS A 44 1.74 29.75 6.66
N LYS A 45 2.67 29.51 7.58
CA LYS A 45 3.31 30.58 8.38
C LYS A 45 4.08 31.55 7.49
N ARG A 46 4.85 31.04 6.54
CA ARG A 46 5.61 31.87 5.60
C ARG A 46 4.70 32.69 4.70
N LEU A 47 3.66 32.06 4.15
CA LEU A 47 2.69 32.75 3.30
C LEU A 47 2.02 33.92 4.05
N LYS A 48 1.59 33.68 5.27
CA LYS A 48 1.00 34.71 6.12
C LYS A 48 1.97 35.87 6.34
N ARG A 49 3.21 35.56 6.69
CA ARG A 49 4.28 36.59 6.91
C ARG A 49 4.51 37.39 5.64
N GLU A 50 4.66 36.75 4.49
CA GLU A 50 4.94 37.41 3.23
C GLU A 50 3.77 38.29 2.79
N ARG A 51 2.54 37.87 3.01
CA ARG A 51 1.35 38.68 2.73
C ARG A 51 1.23 39.88 3.65
N GLU A 52 1.60 39.77 4.92
CA GLU A 52 1.53 40.84 5.93
C GLU A 52 2.70 41.81 5.83
N THR A 53 3.84 41.39 5.30
CA THR A 53 5.06 42.22 5.24
C THR A 53 5.41 42.58 3.80
N THR A 54 6.00 41.68 3.04
CA THR A 54 6.56 41.96 1.71
C THR A 54 5.50 42.45 0.72
N LEU A 55 4.32 41.84 0.70
CA LEU A 55 3.24 42.27 -0.20
C LEU A 55 2.73 43.68 0.16
N GLU A 56 2.54 43.95 1.43
CA GLU A 56 2.12 45.31 1.90
C GLU A 56 3.19 46.38 1.62
N GLU A 57 4.46 46.07 1.76
CA GLU A 57 5.57 46.96 1.39
C GLU A 57 5.57 47.25 -0.11
N LEU A 58 5.37 46.23 -0.96
CA LEU A 58 5.30 46.41 -2.41
C LEU A 58 4.09 47.26 -2.83
N LYS A 59 2.94 47.02 -2.21
CA LYS A 59 1.74 47.83 -2.45
C LYS A 59 1.93 49.29 -2.03
N ALA A 60 2.52 49.52 -0.85
CA ALA A 60 2.80 50.85 -0.35
C ALA A 60 3.79 51.58 -1.26
N LYS A 61 4.82 50.91 -1.74
CA LYS A 61 5.79 51.46 -2.69
C LYS A 61 5.12 51.86 -4.02
N ALA A 62 4.25 51.00 -4.55
CA ALA A 62 3.51 51.28 -5.77
C ALA A 62 2.61 52.49 -5.62
N GLN A 63 1.95 52.68 -4.50
CA GLN A 63 1.15 53.87 -4.19
C GLN A 63 1.97 55.14 -4.08
N ARG A 64 3.14 55.08 -3.46
CA ARG A 64 4.02 56.23 -3.26
C ARG A 64 4.69 56.68 -4.55
N SER A 65 5.19 55.72 -5.36
CA SER A 65 5.92 56.05 -6.58
C SER A 65 4.99 56.37 -7.76
N GLY A 66 3.80 55.78 -7.79
CA GLY A 66 2.88 55.87 -8.92
C GLY A 66 3.41 55.24 -10.20
N LEU A 67 4.54 54.50 -10.13
CA LEU A 67 5.15 53.88 -11.30
C LEU A 67 4.43 52.56 -11.69
N PRO A 68 4.15 52.36 -12.99
CA PRO A 68 3.55 51.09 -13.44
C PRO A 68 4.38 49.87 -13.12
N GLU A 69 5.70 49.97 -13.09
CA GLU A 69 6.66 48.91 -12.76
C GLU A 69 6.49 48.44 -11.31
N ASP A 70 6.29 49.36 -10.38
CA ASP A 70 6.06 49.01 -8.98
C ASP A 70 4.69 48.36 -8.75
N ALA A 71 3.68 48.82 -9.46
CA ALA A 71 2.36 48.21 -9.45
C ALA A 71 2.42 46.78 -10.01
N GLN A 72 3.17 46.54 -11.08
CA GLN A 72 3.37 45.21 -11.66
C GLN A 72 4.11 44.29 -10.71
N ALA A 73 5.14 44.75 -10.03
CA ALA A 73 5.88 43.98 -9.03
C ALA A 73 4.97 43.52 -7.88
N ALA A 74 4.10 44.40 -7.38
CA ALA A 74 3.13 44.06 -6.34
C ALA A 74 2.12 43.00 -6.83
N ASN A 75 1.59 43.13 -8.06
CA ASN A 75 0.69 42.16 -8.66
C ASN A 75 1.36 40.82 -8.86
N ASP A 76 2.57 40.78 -9.37
CA ASP A 76 3.33 39.55 -9.59
C ASP A 76 3.56 38.79 -8.28
N PHE A 77 3.93 39.53 -7.23
CA PHE A 77 4.12 38.92 -5.91
C PHE A 77 2.79 38.40 -5.33
N ALA A 78 1.70 39.14 -5.47
CA ALA A 78 0.38 38.66 -5.05
C ALA A 78 -0.01 37.37 -5.77
N GLN A 79 0.25 37.27 -7.07
CA GLN A 79 0.01 36.04 -7.85
C GLN A 79 0.89 34.88 -7.40
N GLN A 80 2.15 35.15 -7.04
CA GLN A 80 3.05 34.13 -6.46
C GLN A 80 2.51 33.61 -5.12
N CYS A 81 2.00 34.52 -4.27
CA CYS A 81 1.37 34.12 -3.01
C CYS A 81 0.14 33.22 -3.24
N ASP A 82 -0.71 33.57 -4.19
CA ASP A 82 -1.90 32.79 -4.53
C ASP A 82 -1.54 31.43 -5.11
N SER A 83 -0.52 31.37 -5.97
CA SER A 83 -0.02 30.10 -6.52
C SER A 83 0.58 29.20 -5.43
N PHE A 84 1.29 29.80 -4.48
CA PHE A 84 1.85 29.05 -3.34
C PHE A 84 0.74 28.53 -2.42
N GLU A 85 -0.31 29.31 -2.19
CA GLU A 85 -1.48 28.87 -1.43
C GLU A 85 -2.16 27.66 -2.07
N LYS A 86 -2.31 27.65 -3.40
CA LYS A 86 -2.83 26.49 -4.15
C LYS A 86 -1.95 25.26 -3.97
N LYS A 87 -0.64 25.41 -4.03
CA LYS A 87 0.30 24.30 -3.76
C LYS A 87 0.17 23.76 -2.35
N LEU A 88 0.01 24.63 -1.35
CA LEU A 88 -0.24 24.18 0.02
C LEU A 88 -1.55 23.42 0.15
N HIS A 89 -2.60 23.84 -0.56
CA HIS A 89 -3.86 23.13 -0.60
C HIS A 89 -3.71 21.74 -1.23
N ASP A 90 -2.97 21.63 -2.33
CA ASP A 90 -2.67 20.34 -2.97
C ASP A 90 -1.90 19.42 -2.03
N LEU A 91 -0.96 19.95 -1.25
CA LEU A 91 -0.24 19.18 -0.24
C LEU A 91 -1.16 18.72 0.90
N GLU A 92 -2.15 19.51 1.29
CA GLU A 92 -3.17 19.09 2.26
C GLU A 92 -4.00 17.92 1.74
N LEU A 93 -4.40 17.94 0.47
CA LEU A 93 -5.10 16.83 -0.17
C LEU A 93 -4.22 15.57 -0.20
N THR A 94 -2.95 15.71 -0.55
CA THR A 94 -1.99 14.61 -0.53
C THR A 94 -1.84 14.03 0.89
N ARG A 95 -1.81 14.90 1.91
CA ARG A 95 -1.76 14.45 3.31
C ARG A 95 -3.00 13.65 3.69
N MET A 96 -4.18 14.07 3.27
CA MET A 96 -5.43 13.32 3.51
C MET A 96 -5.37 11.93 2.88
N VAL A 97 -4.89 11.81 1.65
CA VAL A 97 -4.69 10.51 0.98
C VAL A 97 -3.71 9.64 1.78
N SER A 98 -2.61 10.22 2.26
CA SER A 98 -1.63 9.51 3.09
C SER A 98 -2.25 8.94 4.38
N VAL A 99 -3.12 9.70 5.04
CA VAL A 99 -3.86 9.22 6.23
C VAL A 99 -4.76 8.03 5.90
N GLN A 100 -5.43 8.08 4.75
CA GLN A 100 -6.34 7.02 4.31
C GLN A 100 -5.58 5.75 3.87
N MET A 101 -4.35 5.89 3.39
CA MET A 101 -3.54 4.74 2.95
C MET A 101 -3.12 3.83 4.10
N SER A 102 -2.88 4.35 5.30
CA SER A 102 -2.40 3.55 6.43
C SER A 102 -3.32 2.39 6.80
N PRO A 103 -4.63 2.57 7.01
CA PRO A 103 -5.53 1.45 7.27
C PRO A 103 -5.68 0.51 6.06
N GLN A 104 -5.59 1.02 4.83
CA GLN A 104 -5.64 0.19 3.62
C GLN A 104 -4.42 -0.73 3.53
N ILE A 105 -3.23 -0.24 3.83
CA ILE A 105 -2.00 -1.06 3.89
C ILE A 105 -2.16 -2.19 4.91
N ARG A 106 -2.69 -1.88 6.10
CA ARG A 106 -2.93 -2.88 7.15
C ARG A 106 -3.99 -3.90 6.75
N LEU A 107 -5.02 -3.48 6.03
CA LEU A 107 -6.05 -4.39 5.52
C LEU A 107 -5.46 -5.41 4.54
N VAL A 108 -4.67 -4.95 3.57
CA VAL A 108 -3.99 -5.84 2.61
C VAL A 108 -3.03 -6.78 3.32
N GLN A 109 -2.26 -6.27 4.28
CA GLN A 109 -1.31 -7.08 5.07
C GLN A 109 -2.02 -8.16 5.87
N ASN A 110 -3.17 -7.85 6.48
CA ASN A 110 -3.97 -8.83 7.22
C ASN A 110 -4.54 -9.90 6.29
N ASN A 111 -4.99 -9.52 5.09
CA ASN A 111 -5.46 -10.47 4.07
C ASN A 111 -4.33 -11.39 3.62
N ASP A 112 -3.13 -10.88 3.43
CA ASP A 112 -1.95 -11.67 3.07
C ASP A 112 -1.60 -12.67 4.19
N ARG A 113 -1.67 -12.26 5.45
CA ARG A 113 -1.46 -13.16 6.60
C ARG A 113 -2.48 -14.29 6.63
N LEU A 114 -3.76 -13.98 6.48
CA LEU A 114 -4.82 -15.00 6.44
C LEU A 114 -4.62 -15.97 5.29
N MET A 115 -4.23 -15.49 4.12
CA MET A 115 -3.94 -16.33 2.96
C MET A 115 -2.73 -17.22 3.21
N ALA A 116 -1.65 -16.70 3.81
CA ALA A 116 -0.48 -17.46 4.18
C ALA A 116 -0.81 -18.56 5.20
N GLU A 117 -1.66 -18.29 6.18
CA GLU A 117 -2.14 -19.26 7.15
C GLU A 117 -2.97 -20.38 6.51
N LYS A 118 -3.86 -20.03 5.55
CA LYS A 118 -4.63 -21.02 4.80
C LYS A 118 -3.74 -21.92 3.95
N ILE A 119 -2.73 -21.35 3.31
CA ILE A 119 -1.73 -22.11 2.55
C ILE A 119 -0.98 -23.06 3.47
N GLN A 120 -0.54 -22.60 4.64
CA GLN A 120 0.13 -23.43 5.62
C GLN A 120 -0.75 -24.59 6.07
N SER A 121 -2.00 -24.34 6.40
CA SER A 121 -2.97 -25.38 6.76
C SER A 121 -3.18 -26.38 5.64
N THR A 122 -3.26 -25.93 4.40
CA THR A 122 -3.41 -26.80 3.23
C THR A 122 -2.19 -27.71 3.07
N ILE A 123 -0.99 -27.19 3.19
CA ILE A 123 0.25 -27.95 3.06
C ILE A 123 0.38 -29.00 4.18
N VAL A 124 0.09 -28.61 5.41
CA VAL A 124 0.32 -29.46 6.60
C VAL A 124 -0.81 -30.48 6.81
N ASN A 125 -2.06 -30.12 6.52
CA ASN A 125 -3.23 -30.92 6.85
C ASN A 125 -3.95 -31.50 5.64
N THR A 126 -4.29 -30.65 4.66
CA THR A 126 -5.18 -31.03 3.56
C THR A 126 -4.48 -31.93 2.53
N ILE A 127 -3.29 -31.58 2.11
CA ILE A 127 -2.53 -32.37 1.13
C ILE A 127 -2.15 -33.75 1.67
N PRO A 128 -1.63 -33.88 2.91
CA PRO A 128 -1.39 -35.20 3.51
C PRO A 128 -2.65 -36.05 3.62
N LEU A 129 -3.80 -35.45 3.96
CA LEU A 129 -5.08 -36.15 3.99
C LEU A 129 -5.47 -36.68 2.62
N TRP A 130 -5.34 -35.86 1.58
CA TRP A 130 -5.62 -36.29 0.20
C TRP A 130 -4.69 -37.41 -0.26
N LYS A 131 -3.38 -37.32 0.07
CA LYS A 131 -2.42 -38.40 -0.22
C LYS A 131 -2.84 -39.71 0.46
N SER A 132 -3.23 -39.65 1.72
CA SER A 132 -3.71 -40.79 2.48
C SER A 132 -4.97 -41.41 1.85
N GLN A 133 -5.95 -40.59 1.47
CA GLN A 133 -7.16 -41.04 0.80
C GLN A 133 -6.87 -41.65 -0.55
N MET A 134 -5.95 -41.10 -1.33
CA MET A 134 -5.55 -41.64 -2.62
C MET A 134 -4.86 -43.00 -2.49
N VAL A 135 -3.99 -43.15 -1.48
CA VAL A 135 -3.34 -44.42 -1.18
C VAL A 135 -4.37 -45.48 -0.80
N LEU A 136 -5.36 -45.14 0.04
CA LEU A 136 -6.46 -46.03 0.40
C LEU A 136 -7.30 -46.42 -0.82
N ALA A 137 -7.66 -45.49 -1.67
CA ALA A 137 -8.43 -45.75 -2.91
C ALA A 137 -7.66 -46.67 -3.85
N LEU A 138 -6.36 -46.45 -4.05
CA LEU A 138 -5.51 -47.36 -4.84
C LEU A 138 -5.38 -48.73 -4.20
N GLY A 139 -5.26 -48.81 -2.89
CA GLY A 139 -5.21 -50.09 -2.16
C GLY A 139 -6.49 -50.88 -2.28
N VAL A 140 -7.65 -50.23 -2.17
CA VAL A 140 -8.96 -50.86 -2.37
C VAL A 140 -9.12 -51.32 -3.82
N ALA A 141 -8.76 -50.52 -4.82
CA ALA A 141 -8.81 -50.88 -6.21
C ALA A 141 -7.90 -52.07 -6.53
N HIS A 142 -6.70 -52.11 -5.97
CA HIS A 142 -5.74 -53.20 -6.11
C HIS A 142 -6.27 -54.48 -5.49
N SER A 143 -6.83 -54.45 -4.29
CA SER A 143 -7.42 -55.58 -3.60
C SER A 143 -8.61 -56.17 -4.39
N ALA A 144 -9.46 -55.32 -4.93
CA ALA A 144 -10.59 -55.75 -5.78
C ALA A 144 -10.09 -56.45 -7.05
N ALA A 145 -9.06 -55.91 -7.71
CA ALA A 145 -8.45 -56.50 -8.91
C ALA A 145 -7.82 -57.86 -8.61
N VAL A 146 -7.10 -57.98 -7.49
CA VAL A 146 -6.49 -59.25 -7.04
C VAL A 146 -7.57 -60.29 -6.74
N SER A 147 -8.62 -59.96 -6.01
CA SER A 147 -9.74 -60.84 -5.71
C SER A 147 -10.44 -61.33 -6.96
N TYR A 148 -10.68 -60.44 -7.92
CA TYR A 148 -11.30 -60.78 -9.20
C TYR A 148 -10.41 -61.74 -10.01
N THR A 149 -9.12 -61.47 -10.07
CA THR A 149 -8.16 -62.34 -10.77
C THR A 149 -8.09 -63.73 -10.12
N HIS A 150 -8.11 -63.81 -8.79
CA HIS A 150 -8.10 -65.07 -8.06
C HIS A 150 -9.35 -65.91 -8.29
N LEU A 151 -10.53 -65.29 -8.23
CA LEU A 151 -11.79 -65.96 -8.53
C LEU A 151 -11.81 -66.51 -9.96
N ARG A 152 -11.33 -65.76 -10.92
CA ARG A 152 -11.28 -66.20 -12.34
C ARG A 152 -10.28 -67.33 -12.57
N ALA A 153 -9.25 -67.45 -11.80
CA ALA A 153 -8.28 -68.55 -11.87
C ALA A 153 -8.82 -69.87 -11.32
N HIS A 154 -9.91 -69.86 -10.51
CA HIS A 154 -10.57 -71.01 -9.93
C HIS A 154 -11.83 -71.51 -10.74
N GLU A 155 -12.24 -70.79 -11.79
CA GLU A 155 -13.27 -71.23 -12.76
C GLU A 155 -12.60 -72.03 -13.89
#